data_01f0648888885885647dd03a80db8748
#
_entry.id   01f0648888885885647dd03a80db8748
#
_cell.length_a   1.000
_cell.length_b   1.000
_cell.length_c   1.000
_cell.angle_alpha   90.00
_cell.angle_beta   90.00
_cell.angle_gamma   90.00
#
_symmetry.space_group_name_H-M   'P 1'
#
loop_
_entity.id
_entity.type
_entity.pdbx_description
1 polymer ?
#
loop_
_entity_poly.entity_id
_entity_poly.type
_entity_poly.pdbx_seq_one_letter_code
_entity_poly.pdbx_strand_id
1 'polypeptide(L)'
;MNTENRGARPRLNLFTVLMVLLLAALLTAGAKGDSSGVSGYGPAASELMALVEADPDLKSMLAASIEQARQINPDRSTNPAQSLEEYFDFVSWAEVAMPWALLRKSDYPEIYDNIYQSLVYFHFLIEQPLPELEGKGLVNNTLQYAEPFASWLNVFSQSWGSFLDTRESWSETYYEMALNDPAFGLQNDWYEDPGNWSTFNEFFARYLKSPAMRPIAAPLDDSVVASFADSVPQGVWAIDEKSNLVAQDAVPVKASSLRSVARLIGEDSEYSNAFANGTFTHSFLNVNDYHRYHFPLAGTIREVRIIPGINVTGGSIWWDAANSRYAFDPSERLGWQSIETRGCVILETDRHGLVALLPIGMTAVSSVNLEDNVKPGARVKKGDMLGHFAFGGSDFVMVFQDTVDFTLDAPREANNESYQHLLVGERLGRLTLRESD
;
A
#
# COMPACT_ATOMS: atom_id res chain seq x y z
N MET A 1 14.60 6.75 -66.39
CA MET A 1 13.12 6.84 -66.43
C MET A 1 12.64 6.88 -64.98
N ASN A 2 12.35 8.07 -64.48
CA ASN A 2 11.85 8.36 -63.14
C ASN A 2 10.36 7.99 -63.05
N THR A 3 9.95 7.30 -61.97
CA THR A 3 8.58 7.28 -61.53
C THR A 3 8.55 7.60 -60.03
N GLU A 4 8.12 8.81 -59.72
CA GLU A 4 7.84 9.31 -58.39
C GLU A 4 6.66 8.55 -57.79
N ASN A 5 6.88 8.08 -56.55
CA ASN A 5 5.84 7.50 -55.73
C ASN A 5 5.34 8.57 -54.74
N ARG A 6 4.16 9.12 -55.01
CA ARG A 6 3.50 10.13 -54.12
C ARG A 6 2.80 9.41 -53.00
N GLY A 7 3.34 9.55 -51.79
CA GLY A 7 2.71 9.10 -50.56
C GLY A 7 1.39 9.85 -50.26
N ALA A 8 0.32 9.10 -50.08
CA ALA A 8 -0.98 9.58 -49.66
C ALA A 8 -0.93 9.93 -48.15
N ARG A 9 -1.23 11.18 -47.79
CA ARG A 9 -1.45 11.62 -46.40
C ARG A 9 -2.79 11.06 -45.91
N PRO A 10 -2.87 10.47 -44.70
CA PRO A 10 -4.14 10.04 -44.13
C PRO A 10 -5.02 11.29 -43.84
N ARG A 11 -6.24 11.28 -44.35
CA ARG A 11 -7.26 12.29 -44.00
C ARG A 11 -7.79 11.95 -42.62
N LEU A 12 -7.50 12.81 -41.63
CA LEU A 12 -8.13 12.71 -40.30
C LEU A 12 -9.65 12.91 -40.48
N ASN A 13 -10.40 11.96 -39.93
CA ASN A 13 -11.86 11.96 -40.03
C ASN A 13 -12.44 13.01 -39.07
N LEU A 14 -13.33 13.84 -39.54
CA LEU A 14 -13.94 14.93 -38.78
C LEU A 14 -14.61 14.48 -37.50
N PHE A 15 -15.02 13.21 -37.42
CA PHE A 15 -15.57 12.59 -36.22
C PHE A 15 -14.53 12.39 -35.11
N THR A 16 -13.28 12.06 -35.43
CA THR A 16 -12.18 11.90 -34.45
C THR A 16 -11.78 13.24 -33.86
N VAL A 17 -11.78 14.31 -34.67
CA VAL A 17 -11.47 15.67 -34.16
C VAL A 17 -12.59 16.21 -33.25
N LEU A 18 -13.86 15.88 -33.54
CA LEU A 18 -14.98 16.29 -32.68
C LEU A 18 -15.00 15.54 -31.34
N MET A 19 -14.62 14.26 -31.33
CA MET A 19 -14.54 13.46 -30.10
C MET A 19 -13.40 13.92 -29.19
N VAL A 20 -12.24 14.27 -29.76
CA VAL A 20 -11.10 14.81 -29.00
C VAL A 20 -11.42 16.20 -28.42
N LEU A 21 -12.18 17.04 -29.17
CA LEU A 21 -12.61 18.36 -28.68
C LEU A 21 -13.72 18.27 -27.62
N LEU A 22 -14.59 17.25 -27.66
CA LEU A 22 -15.59 16.99 -26.59
C LEU A 22 -14.94 16.45 -25.33
N LEU A 23 -13.95 15.55 -25.44
CA LEU A 23 -13.17 15.08 -24.27
C LEU A 23 -12.37 16.22 -23.64
N ALA A 24 -11.77 17.10 -24.45
CA ALA A 24 -11.06 18.28 -23.94
C ALA A 24 -12.00 19.28 -23.25
N ALA A 25 -13.26 19.40 -23.70
CA ALA A 25 -14.25 20.29 -23.10
C ALA A 25 -14.80 19.74 -21.78
N LEU A 26 -14.90 18.41 -21.62
CA LEU A 26 -15.28 17.76 -20.35
C LEU A 26 -14.15 17.81 -19.31
N LEU A 27 -12.89 17.73 -19.75
CA LEU A 27 -11.71 17.83 -18.88
C LEU A 27 -11.42 19.29 -18.43
N THR A 28 -11.89 20.32 -19.18
CA THR A 28 -11.77 21.72 -18.78
C THR A 28 -12.93 22.23 -17.92
N ALA A 29 -14.04 21.51 -17.85
CA ALA A 29 -15.18 21.87 -17.00
C ALA A 29 -14.97 21.54 -15.51
N GLY A 30 -13.99 20.67 -15.17
CA GLY A 30 -13.62 20.38 -13.80
C GLY A 30 -12.65 21.37 -13.14
N ALA A 31 -12.14 22.36 -13.86
CA ALA A 31 -11.08 23.26 -13.39
C ALA A 31 -11.47 24.74 -13.27
N LYS A 32 -12.76 25.08 -13.32
CA LYS A 32 -13.27 26.44 -13.01
C LYS A 32 -14.59 26.32 -12.25
N GLY A 33 -14.49 26.04 -10.95
CA GLY A 33 -15.57 26.34 -10.02
C GLY A 33 -15.74 27.85 -9.92
N ASP A 34 -16.95 28.30 -10.25
CA ASP A 34 -17.38 29.69 -10.18
C ASP A 34 -17.38 30.12 -8.69
N SER A 35 -16.67 31.18 -8.35
CA SER A 35 -16.54 31.71 -6.99
C SER A 35 -17.81 32.41 -6.55
N SER A 36 -18.77 31.65 -6.01
CA SER A 36 -19.88 32.18 -5.23
C SER A 36 -20.18 31.27 -4.03
N GLY A 37 -19.50 31.54 -2.91
CA GLY A 37 -20.02 31.42 -1.56
C GLY A 37 -20.52 30.07 -1.06
N VAL A 38 -19.70 28.99 -1.10
CA VAL A 38 -19.62 27.88 -0.10
C VAL A 38 -18.22 27.34 -0.24
N SER A 39 -17.49 27.13 0.85
CA SER A 39 -16.14 26.58 0.83
C SER A 39 -16.14 25.20 0.15
N GLY A 40 -15.61 25.12 -1.06
CA GLY A 40 -15.70 23.93 -1.92
C GLY A 40 -14.61 22.88 -1.63
N TYR A 41 -13.97 22.89 -0.48
CA TYR A 41 -12.98 21.89 -0.07
C TYR A 41 -13.67 20.60 0.42
N GLY A 42 -13.07 19.46 0.10
CA GLY A 42 -13.50 18.15 0.61
C GLY A 42 -13.35 18.01 2.13
N PRO A 43 -13.90 16.94 2.75
CA PRO A 43 -13.90 16.76 4.18
C PRO A 43 -12.51 16.76 4.82
N ALA A 44 -11.55 16.01 4.25
CA ALA A 44 -10.21 15.92 4.83
C ALA A 44 -9.41 17.22 4.63
N ALA A 45 -9.53 17.89 3.48
CA ALA A 45 -8.91 19.20 3.27
C ALA A 45 -9.48 20.25 4.25
N SER A 46 -10.80 20.27 4.44
CA SER A 46 -11.45 21.17 5.39
C SER A 46 -11.00 20.93 6.84
N GLU A 47 -10.87 19.69 7.25
CA GLU A 47 -10.37 19.32 8.57
C GLU A 47 -8.90 19.73 8.75
N LEU A 48 -8.03 19.50 7.76
CA LEU A 48 -6.65 19.94 7.82
C LEU A 48 -6.53 21.46 7.93
N MET A 49 -7.33 22.20 7.17
CA MET A 49 -7.37 23.67 7.28
C MET A 49 -7.74 24.12 8.68
N ALA A 50 -8.74 23.49 9.30
CA ALA A 50 -9.12 23.78 10.69
C ALA A 50 -8.01 23.44 11.68
N LEU A 51 -7.31 22.32 11.50
CA LEU A 51 -6.16 21.93 12.34
C LEU A 51 -5.02 22.96 12.26
N VAL A 52 -4.63 23.38 11.07
CA VAL A 52 -3.53 24.37 10.91
C VAL A 52 -3.94 25.79 11.30
N GLU A 53 -5.22 26.12 11.28
CA GLU A 53 -5.71 27.40 11.81
C GLU A 53 -5.68 27.41 13.34
N ALA A 54 -5.98 26.28 13.96
CA ALA A 54 -5.96 26.13 15.41
C ALA A 54 -4.53 25.99 15.99
N ASP A 55 -3.58 25.51 15.18
CA ASP A 55 -2.18 25.25 15.59
C ASP A 55 -1.19 25.97 14.65
N PRO A 56 -0.69 27.17 15.03
CA PRO A 56 0.29 27.92 14.25
C PRO A 56 1.62 27.19 14.04
N ASP A 57 2.04 26.32 14.99
CA ASP A 57 3.28 25.56 14.86
C ASP A 57 3.11 24.48 13.80
N LEU A 58 1.98 23.76 13.80
CA LEU A 58 1.64 22.81 12.73
C LEU A 58 1.59 23.49 11.37
N LYS A 59 0.97 24.68 11.28
CA LYS A 59 0.93 25.48 10.03
C LYS A 59 2.33 25.80 9.52
N SER A 60 3.22 26.22 10.42
CA SER A 60 4.61 26.55 10.08
C SER A 60 5.38 25.31 9.60
N MET A 61 5.22 24.18 10.30
CA MET A 61 5.85 22.91 9.95
C MET A 61 5.38 22.38 8.60
N LEU A 62 4.07 22.43 8.31
CA LEU A 62 3.52 22.01 7.03
C LEU A 62 4.04 22.89 5.87
N ALA A 63 4.05 24.21 6.06
CA ALA A 63 4.61 25.14 5.09
C ALA A 63 6.12 24.89 4.85
N ALA A 64 6.88 24.58 5.90
CA ALA A 64 8.30 24.28 5.80
C ALA A 64 8.56 22.94 5.05
N SER A 65 7.74 21.91 5.29
CA SER A 65 7.82 20.64 4.58
C SER A 65 7.57 20.83 3.07
N ILE A 66 6.51 21.54 2.69
CA ILE A 66 6.19 21.85 1.29
C ILE A 66 7.30 22.66 0.64
N GLU A 67 7.87 23.65 1.33
CA GLU A 67 8.97 24.46 0.82
C GLU A 67 10.23 23.63 0.59
N GLN A 68 10.59 22.69 1.48
CA GLN A 68 11.70 21.76 1.27
C GLN A 68 11.44 20.85 0.06
N ALA A 69 10.23 20.30 -0.07
CA ALA A 69 9.84 19.51 -1.23
C ALA A 69 9.99 20.31 -2.54
N ARG A 70 9.63 21.60 -2.53
CA ARG A 70 9.80 22.52 -3.66
C ARG A 70 11.28 22.77 -3.99
N GLN A 71 12.16 22.86 -3.00
CA GLN A 71 13.60 23.04 -3.24
C GLN A 71 14.24 21.79 -3.83
N ILE A 72 13.77 20.60 -3.44
CA ILE A 72 14.26 19.30 -3.96
C ILE A 72 13.77 19.09 -5.39
N ASN A 73 12.49 19.33 -5.64
CA ASN A 73 11.88 19.24 -6.97
C ASN A 73 11.11 20.54 -7.28
N PRO A 74 11.75 21.53 -7.94
CA PRO A 74 11.10 22.80 -8.26
C PRO A 74 10.18 22.73 -9.49
N ASP A 75 10.18 21.62 -10.24
CA ASP A 75 9.40 21.47 -11.45
C ASP A 75 7.92 21.26 -11.11
N ARG A 76 7.10 22.30 -11.37
CA ARG A 76 5.64 22.28 -11.12
C ARG A 76 4.90 21.16 -11.81
N SER A 77 5.49 20.62 -12.78
CA SER A 77 4.92 19.60 -13.61
C SER A 77 4.97 18.21 -12.94
N THR A 78 5.95 17.99 -12.11
CA THR A 78 6.10 16.79 -11.28
C THR A 78 5.85 17.05 -9.79
N ASN A 79 5.87 18.32 -9.38
CA ASN A 79 5.56 18.78 -8.02
C ASN A 79 4.63 20.00 -8.08
N PRO A 80 3.32 19.81 -8.35
CA PRO A 80 2.37 20.92 -8.54
C PRO A 80 2.05 21.69 -7.26
N ALA A 81 2.02 21.05 -6.09
CA ALA A 81 1.68 21.68 -4.82
C ALA A 81 2.92 22.27 -4.14
N GLN A 82 3.22 23.53 -4.39
CA GLN A 82 4.43 24.22 -3.92
C GLN A 82 4.17 25.35 -2.91
N SER A 83 2.93 25.52 -2.46
CA SER A 83 2.52 26.41 -1.38
C SER A 83 1.46 25.76 -0.50
N LEU A 84 1.22 26.33 0.67
CA LEU A 84 0.21 25.79 1.60
C LEU A 84 -1.20 25.84 0.99
N GLU A 85 -1.55 26.89 0.26
CA GLU A 85 -2.83 27.01 -0.45
C GLU A 85 -2.95 25.93 -1.55
N GLU A 86 -1.93 25.80 -2.40
CA GLU A 86 -1.89 24.77 -3.43
C GLU A 86 -1.92 23.35 -2.86
N TYR A 87 -1.39 23.16 -1.65
CA TYR A 87 -1.47 21.86 -0.95
C TYR A 87 -2.91 21.56 -0.50
N PHE A 88 -3.66 22.53 0.02
CA PHE A 88 -5.07 22.32 0.34
C PHE A 88 -5.93 22.04 -0.89
N ASP A 89 -5.69 22.76 -1.99
CA ASP A 89 -6.33 22.50 -3.27
C ASP A 89 -6.02 21.08 -3.77
N PHE A 90 -4.75 20.67 -3.64
CA PHE A 90 -4.28 19.33 -4.00
C PHE A 90 -4.95 18.25 -3.14
N VAL A 91 -5.01 18.39 -1.83
CA VAL A 91 -5.67 17.44 -0.92
C VAL A 91 -7.15 17.31 -1.26
N SER A 92 -7.85 18.44 -1.44
CA SER A 92 -9.27 18.46 -1.79
C SER A 92 -9.56 17.74 -3.10
N TRP A 93 -8.68 17.92 -4.10
CA TRP A 93 -8.77 17.20 -5.36
C TRP A 93 -8.44 15.70 -5.18
N ALA A 94 -7.42 15.36 -4.37
CA ALA A 94 -6.98 13.99 -4.16
C ALA A 94 -8.03 13.12 -3.47
N GLU A 95 -8.87 13.69 -2.61
CA GLU A 95 -9.99 12.98 -1.94
C GLU A 95 -11.00 12.35 -2.91
N VAL A 96 -11.09 12.87 -4.13
CA VAL A 96 -12.02 12.40 -5.18
C VAL A 96 -11.29 12.07 -6.48
N ALA A 97 -9.98 11.93 -6.44
CA ALA A 97 -9.18 11.60 -7.61
C ALA A 97 -9.08 10.08 -7.78
N MET A 98 -9.10 9.64 -9.02
CA MET A 98 -8.64 8.31 -9.35
C MET A 98 -7.12 8.24 -9.15
N PRO A 99 -6.58 7.15 -8.59
CA PRO A 99 -5.14 7.03 -8.36
C PRO A 99 -4.26 7.31 -9.59
N TRP A 100 -4.77 7.01 -10.79
CA TRP A 100 -4.07 7.32 -12.04
C TRP A 100 -4.00 8.80 -12.42
N ALA A 101 -4.85 9.67 -11.83
CA ALA A 101 -5.04 11.04 -12.29
C ALA A 101 -4.14 12.06 -11.61
N LEU A 102 -3.33 11.65 -10.62
CA LEU A 102 -2.57 12.58 -9.78
C LEU A 102 -1.55 13.41 -10.58
N LEU A 103 -0.81 12.75 -11.48
CA LEU A 103 0.09 13.41 -12.43
C LEU A 103 -0.37 13.05 -13.84
N ARG A 104 -0.47 14.04 -14.75
CA ARG A 104 -1.05 13.81 -16.08
C ARG A 104 -0.09 13.05 -16.97
N LYS A 105 -0.51 11.92 -17.49
CA LYS A 105 0.29 11.08 -18.41
C LYS A 105 0.77 11.83 -19.65
N SER A 106 -0.04 12.78 -20.19
CA SER A 106 0.34 13.62 -21.33
C SER A 106 1.54 14.49 -21.05
N ASP A 107 1.68 14.93 -19.80
CA ASP A 107 2.70 15.86 -19.37
C ASP A 107 3.95 15.11 -18.87
N TYR A 108 3.73 13.92 -18.26
CA TYR A 108 4.78 13.10 -17.60
C TYR A 108 4.53 11.61 -17.80
N PRO A 109 4.73 11.05 -18.99
CA PRO A 109 4.47 9.63 -19.28
C PRO A 109 5.30 8.70 -18.39
N GLU A 110 6.54 9.06 -18.09
CA GLU A 110 7.47 8.25 -17.31
C GLU A 110 7.10 8.17 -15.82
N ILE A 111 6.48 9.24 -15.28
CA ILE A 111 6.05 9.31 -13.87
C ILE A 111 4.68 8.67 -13.71
N TYR A 112 3.84 8.75 -14.74
CA TYR A 112 2.45 8.32 -14.70
C TYR A 112 2.26 6.82 -14.97
N ASP A 113 3.29 6.10 -15.38
CA ASP A 113 3.15 4.71 -15.85
C ASP A 113 2.61 3.73 -14.81
N ASN A 114 2.45 4.15 -13.55
CA ASN A 114 1.71 3.38 -12.56
C ASN A 114 1.12 4.23 -11.43
N ILE A 115 0.08 3.71 -10.79
CA ILE A 115 -0.62 4.30 -9.62
C ILE A 115 0.35 4.63 -8.47
N TYR A 116 1.40 3.86 -8.35
CA TYR A 116 2.43 3.97 -7.33
C TYR A 116 3.01 5.39 -7.21
N GLN A 117 3.30 6.04 -8.35
CA GLN A 117 3.84 7.40 -8.35
C GLN A 117 2.90 8.42 -7.70
N SER A 118 1.60 8.21 -7.81
CA SER A 118 0.58 9.08 -7.20
C SER A 118 0.65 9.04 -5.68
N LEU A 119 0.74 7.85 -5.11
CA LEU A 119 0.84 7.66 -3.66
C LEU A 119 2.16 8.19 -3.11
N VAL A 120 3.26 7.89 -3.80
CA VAL A 120 4.60 8.32 -3.38
C VAL A 120 4.72 9.84 -3.40
N TYR A 121 4.15 10.52 -4.42
CA TYR A 121 4.14 11.99 -4.47
C TYR A 121 3.36 12.62 -3.31
N PHE A 122 2.18 12.10 -2.99
CA PHE A 122 1.38 12.59 -1.86
C PHE A 122 2.21 12.63 -0.57
N HIS A 123 2.90 11.53 -0.27
CA HIS A 123 3.72 11.44 0.92
C HIS A 123 5.05 12.22 0.80
N PHE A 124 5.63 12.37 -0.39
CA PHE A 124 6.84 13.17 -0.59
C PHE A 124 6.71 14.61 -0.05
N LEU A 125 5.53 15.22 -0.20
CA LEU A 125 5.26 16.58 0.29
C LEU A 125 5.35 16.70 1.83
N ILE A 126 5.13 15.63 2.56
CA ILE A 126 5.05 15.60 4.02
C ILE A 126 6.14 14.73 4.68
N GLU A 127 6.99 14.11 3.87
CA GLU A 127 8.13 13.29 4.31
C GLU A 127 9.44 14.13 4.40
N GLN A 128 9.35 15.46 4.45
CA GLN A 128 10.53 16.29 4.54
C GLN A 128 10.97 16.42 6.01
N PRO A 129 12.28 16.25 6.31
CA PRO A 129 12.76 16.29 7.69
C PRO A 129 12.64 17.69 8.28
N LEU A 130 12.02 17.82 9.45
CA LEU A 130 11.80 19.07 10.16
C LEU A 130 12.59 19.09 11.46
N PRO A 131 13.49 20.07 11.68
CA PRO A 131 14.26 20.18 12.91
C PRO A 131 13.38 20.27 14.18
N GLU A 132 12.20 20.90 14.08
CA GLU A 132 11.24 21.06 15.17
C GLU A 132 10.67 19.72 15.65
N LEU A 133 10.68 18.69 14.81
CA LEU A 133 10.21 17.32 15.09
C LEU A 133 11.33 16.38 15.50
N GLU A 134 12.58 16.85 15.60
CA GLU A 134 13.69 15.99 16.00
C GLU A 134 13.46 15.37 17.37
N GLY A 135 13.38 14.05 17.42
CA GLY A 135 13.13 13.28 18.63
C GLY A 135 11.68 13.28 19.12
N LYS A 136 10.73 13.89 18.40
CA LYS A 136 9.30 13.95 18.74
C LYS A 136 8.44 13.01 17.90
N GLY A 137 8.79 12.76 16.63
CA GLY A 137 8.06 11.83 15.76
C GLY A 137 8.19 10.37 16.18
N LEU A 138 7.20 9.56 15.84
CA LEU A 138 7.14 8.13 16.18
C LEU A 138 8.29 7.33 15.56
N VAL A 139 8.68 7.66 14.33
CA VAL A 139 9.73 6.97 13.56
C VAL A 139 10.87 7.92 13.22
N ASN A 140 10.54 9.07 12.62
CA ASN A 140 11.48 10.10 12.21
C ASN A 140 10.92 11.50 12.48
N ASN A 141 11.61 12.52 12.02
CA ASN A 141 11.25 13.93 12.22
C ASN A 141 10.46 14.51 11.03
N THR A 142 9.52 13.74 10.47
CA THR A 142 8.61 14.19 9.40
C THR A 142 7.17 14.31 9.89
N LEU A 143 6.35 15.07 9.19
CA LEU A 143 4.96 15.34 9.60
C LEU A 143 4.11 14.08 9.66
N GLN A 144 4.30 13.12 8.76
CA GLN A 144 3.49 11.91 8.74
C GLN A 144 3.57 11.09 10.04
N TYR A 145 4.62 11.28 10.86
CA TYR A 145 4.81 10.59 12.13
C TYR A 145 4.56 11.47 13.35
N ALA A 146 4.04 12.68 13.17
CA ALA A 146 3.78 13.64 14.23
C ALA A 146 2.29 13.94 14.37
N GLU A 147 1.79 13.87 15.64
CA GLU A 147 0.42 14.29 15.93
C GLU A 147 0.31 15.82 15.89
N PRO A 148 -0.85 16.39 15.49
CA PRO A 148 -2.08 15.69 15.08
C PRO A 148 -2.12 15.27 13.58
N PHE A 149 -1.07 15.55 12.81
CA PHE A 149 -1.05 15.29 11.38
C PHE A 149 -1.13 13.78 11.05
N ALA A 150 -0.46 12.93 11.85
CA ALA A 150 -0.52 11.47 11.71
C ALA A 150 -1.96 10.93 11.82
N SER A 151 -2.75 11.44 12.77
CA SER A 151 -4.16 11.10 12.90
C SER A 151 -5.00 11.62 11.74
N TRP A 152 -4.68 12.80 11.21
CA TRP A 152 -5.37 13.36 10.04
C TRP A 152 -5.17 12.52 8.77
N LEU A 153 -4.03 11.86 8.59
CA LEU A 153 -3.83 10.94 7.46
C LEU A 153 -4.89 9.82 7.41
N ASN A 154 -5.39 9.37 8.56
CA ASN A 154 -6.49 8.41 8.61
C ASN A 154 -7.80 9.03 8.09
N VAL A 155 -8.05 10.30 8.40
CA VAL A 155 -9.23 11.04 7.89
C VAL A 155 -9.16 11.15 6.37
N PHE A 156 -8.00 11.51 5.82
CA PHE A 156 -7.78 11.52 4.37
C PHE A 156 -8.02 10.15 3.74
N SER A 157 -7.43 9.08 4.29
CA SER A 157 -7.59 7.73 3.79
C SER A 157 -9.07 7.28 3.80
N GLN A 158 -9.82 7.61 4.85
CA GLN A 158 -11.24 7.30 4.94
C GLN A 158 -12.08 8.09 3.95
N SER A 159 -11.78 9.39 3.76
CA SER A 159 -12.47 10.23 2.78
C SER A 159 -12.26 9.72 1.36
N TRP A 160 -11.00 9.49 1.00
CA TRP A 160 -10.66 8.95 -0.32
C TRP A 160 -11.23 7.54 -0.54
N GLY A 161 -11.12 6.65 0.45
CA GLY A 161 -11.71 5.31 0.42
C GLY A 161 -13.22 5.34 0.20
N SER A 162 -13.92 6.27 0.84
CA SER A 162 -15.36 6.47 0.64
C SER A 162 -15.71 6.88 -0.79
N PHE A 163 -14.88 7.71 -1.43
CA PHE A 163 -15.03 8.01 -2.87
C PHE A 163 -14.78 6.75 -3.72
N LEU A 164 -13.73 5.98 -3.42
CA LEU A 164 -13.36 4.79 -4.17
C LEU A 164 -14.39 3.63 -4.04
N ASP A 165 -15.35 3.75 -3.11
CA ASP A 165 -16.51 2.87 -2.98
C ASP A 165 -17.74 3.38 -3.76
N THR A 166 -17.63 4.53 -4.44
CA THR A 166 -18.73 5.06 -5.26
C THR A 166 -18.63 4.60 -6.71
N ARG A 167 -19.76 4.68 -7.43
CA ARG A 167 -19.80 4.36 -8.87
C ARG A 167 -19.02 5.36 -9.74
N GLU A 168 -18.85 6.58 -9.26
CA GLU A 168 -18.07 7.63 -9.92
C GLU A 168 -16.58 7.27 -9.99
N SER A 169 -16.09 6.40 -9.09
CA SER A 169 -14.70 5.96 -9.04
C SER A 169 -14.36 4.89 -10.09
N TRP A 170 -15.33 4.40 -10.89
CA TRP A 170 -15.07 3.36 -11.89
C TRP A 170 -15.79 3.64 -13.21
N SER A 171 -15.15 3.30 -14.31
CA SER A 171 -15.70 3.47 -15.65
C SER A 171 -15.02 2.54 -16.66
N GLU A 172 -15.63 2.38 -17.84
CA GLU A 172 -15.03 1.61 -18.94
C GLU A 172 -13.63 2.15 -19.30
N THR A 173 -13.43 3.48 -19.26
CA THR A 173 -12.11 4.07 -19.51
C THR A 173 -11.05 3.60 -18.51
N TYR A 174 -11.39 3.52 -17.23
CA TYR A 174 -10.47 3.03 -16.20
C TYR A 174 -10.21 1.51 -16.36
N TYR A 175 -11.22 0.75 -16.72
CA TYR A 175 -11.05 -0.66 -17.06
C TYR A 175 -10.09 -0.85 -18.24
N GLU A 176 -10.24 -0.07 -19.32
CA GLU A 176 -9.34 -0.12 -20.47
C GLU A 176 -7.89 0.27 -20.09
N MET A 177 -7.71 1.26 -19.20
CA MET A 177 -6.40 1.63 -18.67
C MET A 177 -5.76 0.46 -17.92
N ALA A 178 -6.49 -0.17 -17.01
CA ALA A 178 -6.02 -1.32 -16.27
C ALA A 178 -5.75 -2.54 -17.17
N LEU A 179 -6.59 -2.77 -18.17
CA LEU A 179 -6.42 -3.85 -19.15
C LEU A 179 -5.16 -3.66 -20.00
N ASN A 180 -4.79 -2.42 -20.31
CA ASN A 180 -3.61 -2.08 -21.09
C ASN A 180 -2.32 -2.07 -20.26
N ASP A 181 -2.40 -2.11 -18.95
CA ASP A 181 -1.24 -2.26 -18.06
C ASP A 181 -1.06 -3.74 -17.68
N PRO A 182 -0.01 -4.42 -18.22
CA PRO A 182 0.22 -5.84 -17.95
C PRO A 182 0.49 -6.17 -16.48
N ALA A 183 0.86 -5.18 -15.66
CA ALA A 183 1.13 -5.37 -14.25
C ALA A 183 -0.13 -5.76 -13.44
N PHE A 184 -1.34 -5.38 -13.90
CA PHE A 184 -2.59 -5.84 -13.29
C PHE A 184 -2.94 -7.30 -13.60
N GLY A 185 -2.31 -7.92 -14.60
CA GLY A 185 -2.52 -9.31 -14.97
C GLY A 185 -3.91 -9.63 -15.55
N LEU A 186 -4.70 -8.61 -15.96
CA LEU A 186 -6.06 -8.81 -16.49
C LEU A 186 -6.07 -9.60 -17.80
N GLN A 187 -4.99 -9.56 -18.55
CA GLN A 187 -4.81 -10.31 -19.82
C GLN A 187 -4.68 -11.82 -19.61
N ASN A 188 -4.45 -12.27 -18.37
CA ASN A 188 -4.18 -13.69 -18.07
C ASN A 188 -5.46 -14.51 -17.81
N ASP A 189 -6.64 -13.90 -17.93
CA ASP A 189 -7.93 -14.55 -17.61
C ASP A 189 -7.98 -15.15 -16.18
N TRP A 190 -7.32 -14.52 -15.22
CA TRP A 190 -7.23 -14.99 -13.84
C TRP A 190 -8.44 -14.61 -13.00
N TYR A 191 -9.10 -13.49 -13.33
CA TYR A 191 -10.06 -12.83 -12.48
C TYR A 191 -11.50 -13.07 -12.91
N GLU A 192 -12.44 -12.74 -12.03
CA GLU A 192 -13.87 -12.73 -12.28
C GLU A 192 -14.27 -11.86 -13.48
N ASP A 193 -15.56 -11.92 -13.84
CA ASP A 193 -16.09 -11.07 -14.92
C ASP A 193 -15.91 -9.58 -14.56
N PRO A 194 -15.23 -8.76 -15.38
CA PRO A 194 -15.09 -7.32 -15.15
C PRO A 194 -16.41 -6.57 -14.99
N GLY A 195 -17.50 -7.10 -15.51
CA GLY A 195 -18.85 -6.56 -15.32
C GLY A 195 -19.35 -6.57 -13.86
N ASN A 196 -18.66 -7.29 -12.96
CA ASN A 196 -18.95 -7.28 -11.53
C ASN A 196 -18.38 -6.04 -10.82
N TRP A 197 -17.42 -5.33 -11.44
CA TRP A 197 -16.78 -4.18 -10.82
C TRP A 197 -17.56 -2.90 -11.13
N SER A 198 -18.17 -2.32 -10.12
CA SER A 198 -18.93 -1.07 -10.20
C SER A 198 -18.23 0.09 -9.51
N THR A 199 -17.20 -0.19 -8.73
CA THR A 199 -16.38 0.78 -7.99
C THR A 199 -14.89 0.44 -8.12
N PHE A 200 -14.02 1.40 -7.83
CA PHE A 200 -12.57 1.12 -7.86
C PHE A 200 -12.16 0.10 -6.80
N ASN A 201 -12.74 0.16 -5.60
CA ASN A 201 -12.41 -0.81 -4.55
C ASN A 201 -12.87 -2.23 -4.89
N GLU A 202 -13.98 -2.42 -5.62
CA GLU A 202 -14.37 -3.74 -6.15
C GLU A 202 -13.34 -4.28 -7.15
N PHE A 203 -12.83 -3.42 -8.06
CA PHE A 203 -11.72 -3.78 -8.95
C PHE A 203 -10.43 -4.07 -8.18
N PHE A 204 -10.07 -3.24 -7.21
CA PHE A 204 -8.85 -3.40 -6.43
C PHE A 204 -8.86 -4.71 -5.62
N ALA A 205 -9.99 -5.01 -4.97
CA ALA A 205 -10.23 -6.25 -4.24
C ALA A 205 -10.89 -7.36 -5.08
N ARG A 206 -10.62 -7.38 -6.39
CA ARG A 206 -11.20 -8.34 -7.36
C ARG A 206 -11.02 -9.79 -6.93
N TYR A 207 -11.97 -10.66 -7.31
CA TYR A 207 -11.88 -12.08 -7.06
C TYR A 207 -11.15 -12.82 -8.19
N LEU A 208 -10.52 -13.94 -7.85
CA LEU A 208 -10.09 -14.91 -8.84
C LEU A 208 -11.32 -15.57 -9.48
N LYS A 209 -11.26 -15.86 -10.76
CA LYS A 209 -12.30 -16.59 -11.52
C LYS A 209 -12.59 -17.97 -10.91
N SER A 210 -11.57 -18.61 -10.38
CA SER A 210 -11.67 -19.83 -9.58
C SER A 210 -10.40 -20.04 -8.75
N PRO A 211 -10.44 -20.86 -7.68
CA PRO A 211 -9.25 -21.21 -6.92
C PRO A 211 -8.14 -21.87 -7.75
N ALA A 212 -8.48 -22.48 -8.89
CA ALA A 212 -7.50 -23.08 -9.79
C ALA A 212 -6.55 -22.08 -10.46
N MET A 213 -6.90 -20.77 -10.45
CA MET A 213 -6.03 -19.69 -10.97
C MET A 213 -4.81 -19.44 -10.07
N ARG A 214 -4.85 -19.93 -8.84
CA ARG A 214 -3.75 -19.86 -7.86
C ARG A 214 -3.56 -21.24 -7.22
N PRO A 215 -2.86 -22.19 -7.89
CA PRO A 215 -2.60 -23.52 -7.35
C PRO A 215 -1.79 -23.44 -6.07
N ILE A 216 -2.23 -24.14 -5.04
CA ILE A 216 -1.58 -24.11 -3.71
C ILE A 216 -0.40 -25.07 -3.69
N ALA A 217 0.78 -24.58 -3.36
CA ALA A 217 1.99 -25.39 -3.19
C ALA A 217 1.83 -26.38 -2.03
N ALA A 218 2.06 -27.67 -2.34
CA ALA A 218 2.03 -28.76 -1.37
C ALA A 218 0.83 -28.67 -0.39
N PRO A 219 -0.44 -28.77 -0.87
CA PRO A 219 -1.63 -28.46 -0.05
C PRO A 219 -1.81 -29.39 1.16
N LEU A 220 -1.17 -30.56 1.15
CA LEU A 220 -1.22 -31.55 2.23
C LEU A 220 0.06 -31.58 3.10
N ASP A 221 1.11 -30.85 2.72
CA ASP A 221 2.36 -30.74 3.49
C ASP A 221 2.29 -29.49 4.36
N ASP A 222 2.02 -29.67 5.64
CA ASP A 222 1.90 -28.61 6.64
C ASP A 222 3.24 -27.94 7.01
N SER A 223 4.38 -28.49 6.58
CA SER A 223 5.69 -27.85 6.69
C SER A 223 5.94 -26.80 5.60
N VAL A 224 5.23 -26.86 4.49
CA VAL A 224 5.36 -25.87 3.38
C VAL A 224 4.46 -24.67 3.62
N VAL A 225 5.02 -23.49 3.67
CA VAL A 225 4.32 -22.22 3.77
C VAL A 225 4.04 -21.71 2.36
N ALA A 226 2.77 -21.53 2.04
CA ALA A 226 2.35 -20.92 0.76
C ALA A 226 2.41 -19.39 0.84
N SER A 227 2.62 -18.73 -0.31
CA SER A 227 2.43 -17.28 -0.41
C SER A 227 0.97 -16.94 -0.11
N PHE A 228 0.78 -16.00 0.80
CA PHE A 228 -0.52 -15.56 1.28
C PHE A 228 -1.16 -14.51 0.37
N ALA A 229 -0.36 -13.82 -0.46
CA ALA A 229 -0.77 -12.77 -1.39
C ALA A 229 0.10 -12.80 -2.65
N ASP A 230 -0.35 -12.13 -3.72
CA ASP A 230 0.53 -11.73 -4.82
C ASP A 230 1.44 -10.63 -4.23
N SER A 231 2.75 -10.90 -4.07
CA SER A 231 3.64 -10.03 -3.28
C SER A 231 5.11 -10.31 -3.48
N VAL A 232 5.97 -9.38 -3.08
CA VAL A 232 7.43 -9.52 -3.08
C VAL A 232 7.91 -9.72 -1.63
N PRO A 233 8.49 -10.89 -1.29
CA PRO A 233 9.10 -11.12 0.01
C PRO A 233 10.22 -10.12 0.28
N GLN A 234 10.30 -9.61 1.52
CA GLN A 234 11.31 -8.61 1.90
C GLN A 234 12.47 -9.23 2.69
N GLY A 235 12.24 -10.31 3.40
CA GLY A 235 13.29 -11.01 4.15
C GLY A 235 12.77 -11.78 5.36
N VAL A 236 13.73 -12.22 6.19
CA VAL A 236 13.47 -12.97 7.42
C VAL A 236 14.34 -12.39 8.53
N TRP A 237 13.74 -12.16 9.69
CA TRP A 237 14.41 -11.58 10.85
C TRP A 237 14.16 -12.42 12.10
N ALA A 238 15.16 -12.54 12.93
CA ALA A 238 15.03 -13.19 14.24
C ALA A 238 14.28 -12.26 15.21
N ILE A 239 13.61 -12.88 16.17
CA ILE A 239 13.02 -12.22 17.34
C ILE A 239 13.86 -12.61 18.55
N ASP A 240 14.23 -11.63 19.39
CA ASP A 240 15.01 -11.90 20.60
C ASP A 240 14.16 -12.45 21.75
N GLU A 241 14.81 -12.78 22.86
CA GLU A 241 14.17 -13.28 24.09
C GLU A 241 13.17 -12.30 24.73
N LYS A 242 13.27 -11.00 24.37
CA LYS A 242 12.39 -9.93 24.84
C LYS A 242 11.29 -9.59 23.84
N SER A 243 11.06 -10.45 22.85
CA SER A 243 10.11 -10.25 21.76
C SER A 243 10.36 -9.00 20.92
N ASN A 244 11.63 -8.65 20.65
CA ASN A 244 11.98 -7.57 19.74
C ASN A 244 12.61 -8.11 18.45
N LEU A 245 12.33 -7.45 17.32
CA LEU A 245 12.97 -7.73 16.05
C LEU A 245 14.48 -7.41 16.11
N VAL A 246 15.31 -8.36 15.70
CA VAL A 246 16.76 -8.22 15.64
C VAL A 246 17.13 -7.67 14.26
N ALA A 247 17.61 -6.40 14.20
CA ALA A 247 18.18 -5.84 12.97
C ALA A 247 19.63 -6.31 12.80
N GLN A 248 19.99 -6.70 11.58
CA GLN A 248 21.36 -7.10 11.26
C GLN A 248 22.34 -5.90 11.22
N ASP A 249 21.82 -4.70 10.92
CA ASP A 249 22.60 -3.47 10.91
C ASP A 249 22.15 -2.56 12.06
N ALA A 250 23.09 -2.26 12.95
CA ALA A 250 22.87 -1.45 14.13
C ALA A 250 22.76 0.04 13.79
N VAL A 251 21.73 0.46 13.09
CA VAL A 251 21.33 1.85 13.11
C VAL A 251 20.62 2.09 14.45
N PRO A 252 21.11 2.98 15.33
CA PRO A 252 20.46 3.28 16.59
C PRO A 252 19.16 4.03 16.31
N VAL A 253 18.07 3.29 16.11
CA VAL A 253 16.73 3.87 16.06
C VAL A 253 16.34 4.19 17.50
N LYS A 254 16.06 5.46 17.80
CA LYS A 254 15.46 5.92 19.07
C LYS A 254 14.14 5.22 19.40
N ALA A 255 13.56 4.52 18.44
CA ALA A 255 12.30 3.79 18.54
C ALA A 255 12.48 2.28 18.79
N SER A 256 13.21 1.89 19.84
CA SER A 256 13.30 0.49 20.26
C SER A 256 11.92 -0.15 20.51
N SER A 257 10.92 0.65 20.91
CA SER A 257 9.54 0.20 21.11
C SER A 257 8.83 -0.22 19.83
N LEU A 258 9.22 0.25 18.64
CA LEU A 258 8.61 -0.14 17.37
C LEU A 258 9.01 -1.55 16.94
N ARG A 259 10.12 -2.08 17.45
CA ARG A 259 10.57 -3.44 17.17
C ARG A 259 9.85 -4.49 18.01
N SER A 260 8.99 -4.10 18.94
CA SER A 260 8.27 -5.02 19.83
C SER A 260 7.22 -5.81 19.04
N VAL A 261 7.40 -7.13 19.01
CA VAL A 261 6.42 -8.07 18.46
C VAL A 261 5.16 -8.09 19.32
N ALA A 262 5.29 -7.91 20.64
CA ALA A 262 4.14 -7.80 21.53
C ALA A 262 3.25 -6.59 21.13
N ARG A 263 3.85 -5.45 20.80
CA ARG A 263 3.12 -4.29 20.26
C ARG A 263 2.49 -4.59 18.90
N LEU A 264 3.19 -5.30 18.03
CA LEU A 264 2.70 -5.68 16.70
C LEU A 264 1.45 -6.57 16.80
N ILE A 265 1.46 -7.56 17.69
CA ILE A 265 0.32 -8.48 17.98
C ILE A 265 -0.81 -7.73 18.70
N GLY A 266 -0.48 -6.70 19.49
CA GLY A 266 -1.35 -6.00 20.42
C GLY A 266 -1.04 -6.41 21.86
N GLU A 267 -0.59 -5.46 22.68
CA GLU A 267 -0.12 -5.70 24.05
C GLU A 267 -1.20 -6.31 24.98
N ASP A 268 -2.48 -6.11 24.64
CA ASP A 268 -3.65 -6.66 25.33
C ASP A 268 -4.07 -8.06 24.83
N SER A 269 -3.39 -8.64 23.83
CA SER A 269 -3.58 -10.02 23.40
C SER A 269 -2.96 -11.00 24.39
N GLU A 270 -3.64 -12.13 24.64
CA GLU A 270 -3.05 -13.24 25.40
C GLU A 270 -1.84 -13.89 24.68
N TYR A 271 -1.69 -13.63 23.37
CA TYR A 271 -0.60 -14.14 22.53
C TYR A 271 0.53 -13.12 22.33
N SER A 272 0.46 -11.93 22.94
CA SER A 272 1.44 -10.84 22.72
C SER A 272 2.89 -11.27 22.97
N ASN A 273 3.13 -12.16 23.92
CA ASN A 273 4.47 -12.67 24.27
C ASN A 273 4.76 -14.10 23.75
N ALA A 274 3.88 -14.64 22.89
CA ALA A 274 4.00 -16.04 22.44
C ALA A 274 5.10 -16.27 21.38
N PHE A 275 5.76 -15.21 20.88
CA PHE A 275 6.65 -15.27 19.73
C PHE A 275 8.11 -14.87 20.04
N ALA A 276 8.49 -14.77 21.33
CA ALA A 276 9.89 -14.58 21.72
C ALA A 276 10.77 -15.70 21.16
N ASN A 277 12.02 -15.38 20.76
CA ASN A 277 12.96 -16.27 20.10
C ASN A 277 12.47 -16.90 18.78
N GLY A 278 11.36 -16.42 18.25
CA GLY A 278 10.77 -16.87 17.00
C GLY A 278 11.33 -16.16 15.77
N THR A 279 10.53 -16.17 14.70
CA THR A 279 10.93 -15.61 13.40
C THR A 279 9.84 -14.69 12.84
N PHE A 280 10.26 -13.57 12.28
CA PHE A 280 9.43 -12.60 11.58
C PHE A 280 9.76 -12.62 10.10
N THR A 281 8.75 -12.50 9.23
CA THR A 281 8.90 -12.26 7.80
C THR A 281 7.78 -11.35 7.32
N HIS A 282 8.03 -10.59 6.25
CA HIS A 282 6.98 -9.82 5.61
C HIS A 282 7.16 -9.76 4.09
N SER A 283 6.06 -9.43 3.40
CA SER A 283 6.03 -9.26 1.95
C SER A 283 5.20 -8.04 1.59
N PHE A 284 5.69 -7.29 0.63
CA PHE A 284 5.06 -6.08 0.12
C PHE A 284 4.18 -6.39 -1.10
N LEU A 285 2.95 -5.87 -1.12
CA LEU A 285 2.05 -5.96 -2.26
C LEU A 285 2.12 -4.64 -3.04
N ASN A 286 2.39 -4.74 -4.36
CA ASN A 286 2.31 -3.58 -5.24
C ASN A 286 0.85 -3.20 -5.48
N VAL A 287 0.58 -1.94 -5.76
CA VAL A 287 -0.79 -1.42 -5.94
C VAL A 287 -1.57 -2.04 -7.10
N ASN A 288 -0.90 -2.70 -8.02
CA ASN A 288 -1.50 -3.44 -9.15
C ASN A 288 -1.66 -4.94 -8.90
N ASP A 289 -1.18 -5.45 -7.77
CA ASP A 289 -1.30 -6.86 -7.40
C ASP A 289 -2.76 -7.27 -7.11
N TYR A 290 -2.97 -8.54 -6.87
CA TYR A 290 -4.20 -9.10 -6.34
C TYR A 290 -4.26 -8.85 -4.82
N HIS A 291 -5.21 -8.05 -4.35
CA HIS A 291 -5.26 -7.56 -2.97
C HIS A 291 -6.13 -8.40 -2.02
N ARG A 292 -6.50 -9.63 -2.41
CA ARG A 292 -7.04 -10.61 -1.46
C ARG A 292 -5.90 -11.48 -0.92
N TYR A 293 -5.91 -11.72 0.38
CA TYR A 293 -4.92 -12.55 1.04
C TYR A 293 -5.54 -13.83 1.60
N HIS A 294 -4.73 -14.89 1.64
CA HIS A 294 -5.17 -16.25 1.91
C HIS A 294 -4.36 -16.87 3.06
N PHE A 295 -4.91 -17.90 3.70
CA PHE A 295 -4.20 -18.64 4.73
C PHE A 295 -2.98 -19.38 4.15
N PRO A 296 -1.75 -19.09 4.61
CA PRO A 296 -0.51 -19.73 4.13
C PRO A 296 -0.33 -21.16 4.67
N LEU A 297 -1.05 -21.49 5.71
CA LEU A 297 -1.02 -22.75 6.45
C LEU A 297 -2.44 -23.16 6.86
N ALA A 298 -2.64 -24.46 7.13
CA ALA A 298 -3.87 -24.95 7.76
C ALA A 298 -3.76 -24.87 9.29
N GLY A 299 -4.91 -24.68 9.97
CA GLY A 299 -4.92 -24.62 11.42
C GLY A 299 -6.28 -24.25 12.00
N THR A 300 -6.31 -23.99 13.30
CA THR A 300 -7.46 -23.46 14.04
C THR A 300 -7.19 -22.02 14.43
N ILE A 301 -8.11 -21.12 14.12
CA ILE A 301 -8.01 -19.70 14.51
C ILE A 301 -8.20 -19.58 16.01
N ARG A 302 -7.27 -18.92 16.69
CA ARG A 302 -7.32 -18.68 18.14
C ARG A 302 -7.77 -17.28 18.50
N GLU A 303 -7.29 -16.28 17.78
CA GLU A 303 -7.67 -14.87 17.98
C GLU A 303 -7.86 -14.17 16.64
N VAL A 304 -8.77 -13.21 16.60
CA VAL A 304 -9.00 -12.33 15.44
C VAL A 304 -9.22 -10.92 15.95
N ARG A 305 -8.47 -9.97 15.41
CA ARG A 305 -8.53 -8.56 15.79
C ARG A 305 -8.27 -7.66 14.59
N ILE A 306 -8.88 -6.46 14.61
CA ILE A 306 -8.41 -5.29 13.86
C ILE A 306 -7.81 -4.32 14.88
N ILE A 307 -6.56 -3.97 14.69
CA ILE A 307 -5.81 -3.07 15.56
C ILE A 307 -5.68 -1.74 14.81
N PRO A 308 -6.36 -0.68 15.27
CA PRO A 308 -6.26 0.62 14.64
C PRO A 308 -4.84 1.20 14.81
N GLY A 309 -4.38 1.91 13.81
CA GLY A 309 -3.11 2.60 13.77
C GLY A 309 -3.20 3.85 12.89
N ILE A 310 -2.07 4.30 12.39
CA ILE A 310 -1.96 5.43 11.44
C ILE A 310 -1.68 4.90 10.05
N ASN A 311 -1.98 5.67 9.02
CA ASN A 311 -1.74 5.30 7.62
C ASN A 311 -0.56 6.10 7.07
N VAL A 312 0.65 5.62 7.30
CA VAL A 312 1.91 6.23 6.84
C VAL A 312 2.58 5.37 5.77
N THR A 313 3.69 5.84 5.19
CA THR A 313 4.35 5.09 4.12
C THR A 313 5.15 3.87 4.62
N GLY A 314 5.62 3.91 5.86
CA GLY A 314 6.41 2.82 6.44
C GLY A 314 7.84 2.69 5.95
N GLY A 315 8.26 3.42 4.92
CA GLY A 315 9.59 3.40 4.34
C GLY A 315 10.21 4.79 4.17
N SER A 316 11.11 4.92 3.23
CA SER A 316 11.74 6.19 2.83
C SER A 316 11.28 6.62 1.45
N ILE A 317 11.04 7.92 1.26
CA ILE A 317 10.62 8.51 -0.01
C ILE A 317 11.63 9.58 -0.43
N TRP A 318 11.95 9.63 -1.73
CA TRP A 318 12.78 10.69 -2.30
C TRP A 318 12.45 10.96 -3.77
N TRP A 319 12.85 12.13 -4.24
CA TRP A 319 12.83 12.47 -5.65
C TRP A 319 14.11 11.95 -6.34
N ASP A 320 13.97 11.00 -7.26
CA ASP A 320 15.03 10.50 -8.10
C ASP A 320 15.13 11.37 -9.36
N ALA A 321 15.95 12.42 -9.28
CA ALA A 321 16.11 13.38 -10.37
C ALA A 321 16.73 12.76 -11.63
N ALA A 322 17.51 11.67 -11.50
CA ALA A 322 18.14 11.02 -12.63
C ALA A 322 17.12 10.26 -13.50
N ASN A 323 16.06 9.75 -12.88
CA ASN A 323 14.99 8.99 -13.53
C ASN A 323 13.66 9.77 -13.59
N SER A 324 13.63 11.03 -13.15
CA SER A 324 12.46 11.91 -13.11
C SER A 324 11.23 11.23 -12.47
N ARG A 325 11.42 10.59 -11.32
CA ARG A 325 10.36 9.86 -10.60
C ARG A 325 10.50 9.99 -9.09
N TYR A 326 9.40 9.74 -8.39
CA TYR A 326 9.43 9.50 -6.95
C TYR A 326 9.77 8.04 -6.67
N ALA A 327 10.67 7.82 -5.73
CA ALA A 327 11.11 6.50 -5.32
C ALA A 327 10.74 6.23 -3.85
N PHE A 328 10.50 4.96 -3.55
CA PHE A 328 10.12 4.48 -2.23
C PHE A 328 10.86 3.17 -1.92
N ASP A 329 11.39 3.05 -0.71
CA ASP A 329 12.01 1.83 -0.20
C ASP A 329 11.34 1.41 1.12
N PRO A 330 10.56 0.31 1.15
CA PRO A 330 9.92 -0.19 2.36
C PRO A 330 10.89 -0.96 3.28
N SER A 331 12.08 -1.32 2.81
CA SER A 331 13.01 -2.21 3.52
C SER A 331 13.90 -1.53 4.54
N GLU A 332 14.09 -0.21 4.41
CA GLU A 332 15.09 0.53 5.21
C GLU A 332 14.83 0.54 6.72
N ARG A 333 13.61 0.23 7.18
CA ARG A 333 13.23 0.39 8.60
C ARG A 333 12.33 -0.73 9.07
N LEU A 334 12.82 -1.54 10.02
CA LEU A 334 12.00 -2.56 10.69
C LEU A 334 11.13 -1.95 11.79
N GLY A 335 9.92 -2.49 11.94
CA GLY A 335 9.04 -2.21 13.08
C GLY A 335 7.96 -1.16 12.81
N TRP A 336 7.99 -0.45 11.68
CA TRP A 336 6.94 0.49 11.29
C TRP A 336 5.56 -0.19 11.22
N GLN A 337 5.49 -1.47 10.91
CA GLN A 337 4.26 -2.26 10.87
C GLN A 337 3.48 -2.21 12.21
N SER A 338 4.18 -1.97 13.33
CA SER A 338 3.56 -1.92 14.66
C SER A 338 2.78 -0.65 14.95
N ILE A 339 2.89 0.38 14.11
CA ILE A 339 2.13 1.63 14.22
C ILE A 339 1.00 1.77 13.19
N GLU A 340 1.00 0.92 12.16
CA GLU A 340 -0.01 0.92 11.11
C GLU A 340 -1.31 0.23 11.54
N THR A 341 -2.41 0.58 10.86
CA THR A 341 -3.67 -0.17 10.94
C THR A 341 -3.46 -1.58 10.42
N ARG A 342 -3.85 -2.59 11.19
CA ARG A 342 -3.59 -3.98 10.83
C ARG A 342 -4.64 -4.96 11.32
N GLY A 343 -4.80 -6.05 10.59
CA GLY A 343 -5.43 -7.26 11.12
C GLY A 343 -4.41 -8.05 11.93
N CYS A 344 -4.89 -8.82 12.90
CA CYS A 344 -4.10 -9.82 13.59
C CYS A 344 -4.93 -11.10 13.75
N VAL A 345 -4.49 -12.18 13.12
CA VAL A 345 -5.11 -13.50 13.23
C VAL A 345 -4.07 -14.48 13.78
N ILE A 346 -4.33 -15.02 14.96
CA ILE A 346 -3.49 -16.05 15.55
C ILE A 346 -4.02 -17.41 15.10
N LEU A 347 -3.20 -18.12 14.35
CA LEU A 347 -3.48 -19.45 13.82
C LEU A 347 -2.67 -20.49 14.60
N GLU A 348 -3.31 -21.47 15.19
CA GLU A 348 -2.64 -22.66 15.73
C GLU A 348 -2.63 -23.76 14.69
N THR A 349 -1.45 -24.11 14.22
CA THR A 349 -1.24 -25.22 13.28
C THR A 349 -1.25 -26.55 14.03
N ASP A 350 -1.41 -27.68 13.33
CA ASP A 350 -1.48 -28.98 13.99
C ASP A 350 -0.15 -29.44 14.58
N ARG A 351 1.00 -28.98 14.04
CA ARG A 351 2.33 -29.47 14.42
C ARG A 351 3.40 -28.41 14.59
N HIS A 352 3.18 -27.20 14.06
CA HIS A 352 4.22 -26.18 13.96
C HIS A 352 3.96 -24.97 14.90
N GLY A 353 3.11 -25.16 15.94
CA GLY A 353 2.81 -24.12 16.92
C GLY A 353 1.93 -22.99 16.38
N LEU A 354 2.03 -21.84 17.03
CA LEU A 354 1.27 -20.65 16.67
C LEU A 354 1.96 -19.86 15.54
N VAL A 355 1.13 -19.29 14.66
CA VAL A 355 1.57 -18.35 13.63
C VAL A 355 0.66 -17.12 13.71
N ALA A 356 1.24 -15.93 13.82
CA ALA A 356 0.48 -14.70 13.67
C ALA A 356 0.48 -14.27 12.20
N LEU A 357 -0.70 -13.98 11.67
CA LEU A 357 -0.94 -13.49 10.32
C LEU A 357 -1.44 -12.05 10.43
N LEU A 358 -0.68 -11.09 9.90
CA LEU A 358 -0.96 -9.68 10.07
C LEU A 358 -0.96 -8.96 8.70
N PRO A 359 -2.14 -8.82 8.06
CA PRO A 359 -2.30 -7.86 6.97
C PRO A 359 -2.13 -6.43 7.52
N ILE A 360 -1.22 -5.65 6.93
CA ILE A 360 -0.86 -4.29 7.34
C ILE A 360 -1.38 -3.32 6.29
N GLY A 361 -2.21 -2.37 6.70
CA GLY A 361 -2.69 -1.29 5.87
C GLY A 361 -1.82 -0.06 6.04
N MET A 362 -0.96 0.21 5.07
CA MET A 362 -0.09 1.40 5.02
C MET A 362 -0.60 2.39 3.96
N THR A 363 -0.08 3.60 3.97
CA THR A 363 -0.27 4.61 2.90
C THR A 363 -1.65 4.62 2.26
N ALA A 364 -2.54 5.48 2.73
CA ALA A 364 -3.86 5.72 2.17
C ALA A 364 -4.77 4.48 2.03
N VAL A 365 -4.50 3.39 2.76
CA VAL A 365 -5.38 2.22 2.78
C VAL A 365 -6.74 2.59 3.36
N SER A 366 -7.80 2.40 2.56
CA SER A 366 -9.15 2.69 3.00
C SER A 366 -9.69 1.65 3.98
N SER A 367 -9.26 0.39 3.90
CA SER A 367 -9.59 -0.62 4.92
C SER A 367 -8.75 -1.90 4.86
N VAL A 368 -8.60 -2.54 6.02
CA VAL A 368 -8.12 -3.92 6.19
C VAL A 368 -9.33 -4.77 6.56
N ASN A 369 -9.71 -5.72 5.70
CA ASN A 369 -10.92 -6.53 5.87
C ASN A 369 -10.56 -8.00 6.09
N LEU A 370 -11.30 -8.66 6.99
CA LEU A 370 -11.25 -10.10 7.18
C LEU A 370 -12.58 -10.71 6.72
N GLU A 371 -12.53 -11.94 6.20
CA GLU A 371 -13.75 -12.64 5.76
C GLU A 371 -14.63 -13.01 6.97
N ASP A 372 -15.96 -13.04 6.79
CA ASP A 372 -16.96 -13.30 7.86
C ASP A 372 -16.76 -14.62 8.61
N ASN A 373 -16.16 -15.61 7.94
CA ASN A 373 -15.87 -16.92 8.52
C ASN A 373 -14.55 -16.97 9.29
N VAL A 374 -13.75 -15.91 9.24
CA VAL A 374 -12.50 -15.76 10.00
C VAL A 374 -12.83 -15.35 11.44
N LYS A 375 -12.98 -16.34 12.31
CA LYS A 375 -13.37 -16.14 13.70
C LYS A 375 -12.73 -17.20 14.63
N PRO A 376 -12.52 -16.87 15.90
CA PRO A 376 -11.96 -17.81 16.86
C PRO A 376 -12.70 -19.15 16.88
N GLY A 377 -11.94 -20.25 16.89
CA GLY A 377 -12.45 -21.62 16.84
C GLY A 377 -12.69 -22.17 15.43
N ALA A 378 -12.68 -21.35 14.38
CA ALA A 378 -12.84 -21.83 13.02
C ALA A 378 -11.59 -22.61 12.57
N ARG A 379 -11.81 -23.73 11.84
CA ARG A 379 -10.77 -24.50 11.18
C ARG A 379 -10.62 -24.02 9.74
N VAL A 380 -9.40 -23.75 9.33
CA VAL A 380 -9.07 -23.27 7.98
C VAL A 380 -8.07 -24.20 7.29
N LYS A 381 -8.09 -24.18 5.96
CA LYS A 381 -7.14 -24.90 5.11
C LYS A 381 -6.15 -23.91 4.51
N LYS A 382 -4.99 -24.43 4.13
CA LYS A 382 -4.05 -23.68 3.29
C LYS A 382 -4.73 -23.26 1.99
N GLY A 383 -4.67 -21.95 1.67
CA GLY A 383 -5.30 -21.36 0.51
C GLY A 383 -6.73 -20.85 0.72
N ASP A 384 -7.38 -21.14 1.86
CA ASP A 384 -8.67 -20.49 2.18
C ASP A 384 -8.50 -18.98 2.25
N MET A 385 -9.53 -18.21 1.84
CA MET A 385 -9.48 -16.76 1.87
C MET A 385 -9.48 -16.25 3.30
N LEU A 386 -8.55 -15.35 3.61
CA LEU A 386 -8.41 -14.71 4.92
C LEU A 386 -9.07 -13.33 4.92
N GLY A 387 -8.92 -12.57 3.81
CA GLY A 387 -9.47 -11.23 3.70
C GLY A 387 -8.99 -10.48 2.47
N HIS A 388 -9.11 -9.15 2.53
CA HIS A 388 -8.67 -8.27 1.45
C HIS A 388 -8.36 -6.86 1.96
N PHE A 389 -7.52 -6.15 1.21
CA PHE A 389 -7.37 -4.71 1.34
C PHE A 389 -8.32 -3.99 0.39
N ALA A 390 -8.94 -2.89 0.85
CA ALA A 390 -9.37 -1.84 -0.05
C ALA A 390 -8.16 -0.97 -0.43
N PHE A 391 -8.31 -0.06 -1.41
CA PHE A 391 -7.20 0.65 -2.04
C PHE A 391 -6.20 1.26 -1.05
N GLY A 392 -4.92 1.20 -1.40
CA GLY A 392 -3.78 1.82 -0.71
C GLY A 392 -2.54 0.94 -0.74
N GLY A 393 -1.50 1.36 -0.01
CA GLY A 393 -0.29 0.57 0.20
C GLY A 393 -0.56 -0.62 1.13
N SER A 394 0.06 -1.75 0.88
CA SER A 394 -0.23 -2.99 1.60
C SER A 394 1.02 -3.80 1.86
N ASP A 395 1.13 -4.31 3.08
CA ASP A 395 2.14 -5.27 3.49
C ASP A 395 1.48 -6.44 4.24
N PHE A 396 2.13 -7.55 4.32
CA PHE A 396 1.64 -8.68 5.07
C PHE A 396 2.79 -9.32 5.86
N VAL A 397 2.58 -9.42 7.17
CA VAL A 397 3.54 -9.98 8.12
C VAL A 397 3.12 -11.37 8.56
N MET A 398 4.08 -12.26 8.71
CA MET A 398 3.95 -13.51 9.46
C MET A 398 4.97 -13.57 10.58
N VAL A 399 4.52 -14.08 11.75
CA VAL A 399 5.37 -14.31 12.89
C VAL A 399 5.21 -15.76 13.34
N PHE A 400 6.31 -16.47 13.44
CA PHE A 400 6.38 -17.89 13.86
C PHE A 400 6.96 -18.01 15.27
N GLN A 401 6.42 -18.94 16.06
CA GLN A 401 6.96 -19.28 17.38
C GLN A 401 8.35 -19.90 17.29
N ASP A 402 9.05 -19.95 18.43
CA ASP A 402 10.36 -20.58 18.61
C ASP A 402 10.36 -22.12 18.52
N THR A 403 9.18 -22.72 18.37
CA THR A 403 9.04 -24.17 18.13
C THR A 403 9.50 -24.61 16.74
N VAL A 404 9.67 -23.64 15.82
CA VAL A 404 10.04 -23.89 14.43
C VAL A 404 11.11 -22.91 13.93
N ASP A 405 11.90 -23.36 12.96
CA ASP A 405 12.69 -22.52 12.08
C ASP A 405 11.94 -22.29 10.77
N PHE A 406 11.81 -21.04 10.35
CA PHE A 406 11.29 -20.69 9.05
C PHE A 406 12.42 -20.38 8.08
N THR A 407 12.44 -21.09 6.95
CA THR A 407 13.35 -20.83 5.83
C THR A 407 12.56 -20.24 4.66
N LEU A 408 12.95 -19.06 4.19
CA LEU A 408 12.39 -18.43 3.02
C LEU A 408 13.00 -19.07 1.76
N ASP A 409 12.15 -19.72 0.94
CA ASP A 409 12.55 -20.44 -0.28
C ASP A 409 12.24 -19.67 -1.57
N ALA A 410 11.75 -18.42 -1.44
CA ALA A 410 11.41 -17.59 -2.61
C ALA A 410 12.65 -17.38 -3.50
N PRO A 411 12.51 -17.49 -4.84
CA PRO A 411 13.59 -17.21 -5.76
C PRO A 411 14.09 -15.77 -5.63
N ARG A 412 15.37 -15.54 -5.90
CA ARG A 412 15.93 -14.19 -5.96
C ARG A 412 16.00 -13.68 -7.39
N GLU A 413 15.98 -12.38 -7.55
CA GLU A 413 16.26 -11.72 -8.82
C GLU A 413 17.71 -11.99 -9.28
N ALA A 414 17.98 -11.78 -10.56
CA ALA A 414 19.30 -12.09 -11.15
C ALA A 414 20.46 -11.32 -10.51
N ASN A 415 20.20 -10.13 -9.94
CA ASN A 415 21.19 -9.35 -9.18
C ASN A 415 21.40 -9.85 -7.74
N ASN A 416 20.57 -10.80 -7.28
CA ASN A 416 20.55 -11.36 -5.93
C ASN A 416 20.32 -10.36 -4.78
N GLU A 417 19.81 -9.17 -5.09
CA GLU A 417 19.53 -8.12 -4.09
C GLU A 417 18.10 -8.22 -3.55
N SER A 418 17.14 -8.60 -4.41
CA SER A 418 15.71 -8.72 -4.06
C SER A 418 15.17 -10.12 -4.33
N TYR A 419 14.00 -10.43 -3.78
CA TYR A 419 13.26 -11.64 -4.09
C TYR A 419 12.35 -11.39 -5.31
N GLN A 420 12.07 -12.46 -6.05
CA GLN A 420 11.09 -12.42 -7.12
C GLN A 420 9.68 -12.28 -6.55
N HIS A 421 8.80 -11.66 -7.33
CA HIS A 421 7.38 -11.60 -7.05
C HIS A 421 6.79 -13.02 -7.03
N LEU A 422 6.00 -13.33 -6.00
CA LEU A 422 5.26 -14.57 -5.86
C LEU A 422 3.77 -14.33 -6.03
N LEU A 423 3.08 -15.27 -6.65
CA LEU A 423 1.63 -15.32 -6.68
C LEU A 423 1.09 -16.05 -5.45
N VAL A 424 -0.15 -15.73 -5.03
CA VAL A 424 -0.86 -16.49 -3.99
C VAL A 424 -0.76 -17.99 -4.26
N GLY A 425 -0.46 -18.75 -3.21
CA GLY A 425 -0.37 -20.20 -3.28
C GLY A 425 0.97 -20.76 -3.71
N GLU A 426 1.85 -19.97 -4.32
CA GLU A 426 3.22 -20.43 -4.62
C GLU A 426 3.99 -20.70 -3.33
N ARG A 427 5.06 -21.44 -3.43
CA ARG A 427 5.87 -21.77 -2.24
C ARG A 427 6.66 -20.55 -1.79
N LEU A 428 6.34 -20.05 -0.58
CA LEU A 428 7.08 -18.99 0.08
C LEU A 428 8.27 -19.55 0.87
N GLY A 429 8.05 -20.64 1.60
CA GLY A 429 9.10 -21.20 2.45
C GLY A 429 8.72 -22.51 3.12
N ARG A 430 9.52 -22.89 4.12
CA ARG A 430 9.36 -24.13 4.86
C ARG A 430 9.57 -23.93 6.36
N LEU A 431 8.79 -24.67 7.15
CA LEU A 431 8.94 -24.81 8.60
C LEU A 431 9.70 -26.12 8.90
N THR A 432 10.65 -26.04 9.82
CA THR A 432 11.35 -27.20 10.39
C THR A 432 11.19 -27.13 11.91
N LEU A 433 10.73 -28.24 12.51
CA LEU A 433 10.62 -28.30 13.97
C LEU A 433 12.03 -28.18 14.60
N ARG A 434 12.15 -27.34 15.63
CA ARG A 434 13.36 -27.31 16.46
C ARG A 434 13.38 -28.53 17.34
N GLU A 435 14.55 -29.16 17.48
CA GLU A 435 14.76 -30.23 18.46
C GLU A 435 14.58 -29.64 19.86
N SER A 436 13.78 -30.29 20.68
CA SER A 436 13.68 -29.92 22.10
C SER A 436 14.99 -30.33 22.79
N ASP A 437 15.72 -29.39 23.37
CA ASP A 437 16.87 -29.65 24.21
C ASP A 437 16.50 -30.46 25.44
#